data_ea5903f44bd2472bbb5b9a8329e3a245
#
_entry.id   ea5903f44bd2472bbb5b9a8329e3a245
#
_cell.length_a   1.000
_cell.length_b   1.000
_cell.length_c   1.000
_cell.angle_alpha   90.00
_cell.angle_beta   90.00
_cell.angle_gamma   90.00
#
_symmetry.space_group_name_H-M   'P 1'
#
loop_
_entity.id
_entity.type
_entity.pdbx_description
1 polymer ?
#
loop_
_entity_poly.entity_id
_entity_poly.type
_entity_poly.pdbx_seq_one_letter_code
_entity_poly.pdbx_strand_id
1 'polypeptide(L)'
;MKKIVLTSITLCFLIVGCNQTKKVVLDTPTVLLSGIFTVITINGEDISSSAVLQFNKADKKIWGNAGCNDFAGTYTQNAGSLNIGQLSSTKAYCEGAMKNEYAIQKVLRNVGSFDISNGNLTLYSATEKKPLLTAIKNKE
;
A
#
# COMPACT_ATOMS: atom_id res chain seq x y z
N MET A 1 79.90 -18.08 -35.91
CA MET A 1 78.80 -18.94 -35.54
C MET A 1 78.13 -18.28 -34.36
N LYS A 2 77.12 -17.39 -34.62
CA LYS A 2 76.39 -16.67 -33.58
C LYS A 2 74.96 -17.26 -33.49
N LYS A 3 74.68 -17.87 -32.39
CA LYS A 3 73.31 -18.37 -32.12
C LYS A 3 72.43 -17.23 -31.66
N ILE A 4 71.44 -16.95 -32.44
CA ILE A 4 70.34 -15.96 -32.10
C ILE A 4 69.33 -16.71 -31.33
N VAL A 5 69.21 -16.37 -30.03
CA VAL A 5 68.07 -16.84 -29.16
C VAL A 5 66.95 -15.89 -29.31
N LEU A 6 65.86 -16.35 -29.94
CA LEU A 6 64.61 -15.59 -30.06
C LEU A 6 63.79 -15.86 -28.79
N THR A 7 63.77 -14.90 -27.90
CA THR A 7 62.86 -14.93 -26.72
C THR A 7 61.45 -14.44 -27.13
N SER A 8 60.53 -15.40 -27.21
CA SER A 8 59.12 -15.12 -27.43
C SER A 8 58.50 -14.58 -26.14
N ILE A 9 58.18 -13.30 -26.15
CA ILE A 9 57.37 -12.67 -25.05
C ILE A 9 55.93 -12.94 -25.32
N THR A 10 55.37 -13.92 -24.58
CA THR A 10 53.94 -14.19 -24.57
C THR A 10 53.23 -13.15 -23.69
N LEU A 11 52.60 -12.16 -24.34
CA LEU A 11 51.78 -11.14 -23.67
C LEU A 11 50.42 -11.75 -23.26
N CYS A 12 50.31 -12.10 -22.00
CA CYS A 12 49.08 -12.61 -21.42
C CYS A 12 48.11 -11.44 -21.21
N PHE A 13 47.13 -11.26 -22.12
CA PHE A 13 46.05 -10.31 -21.97
C PHE A 13 45.07 -10.85 -20.92
N LEU A 14 45.14 -10.37 -19.68
CA LEU A 14 44.13 -10.58 -18.66
C LEU A 14 42.92 -9.74 -19.00
N ILE A 15 41.93 -10.34 -19.63
CA ILE A 15 40.60 -9.74 -19.83
C ILE A 15 39.90 -9.80 -18.48
N VAL A 16 39.98 -8.71 -17.71
CA VAL A 16 39.14 -8.50 -16.54
C VAL A 16 37.70 -8.20 -17.04
N GLY A 17 36.94 -9.27 -17.20
CA GLY A 17 35.49 -9.13 -17.46
C GLY A 17 34.80 -8.51 -16.26
N CYS A 18 34.51 -7.21 -16.34
CA CYS A 18 33.59 -6.57 -15.42
C CYS A 18 32.19 -7.20 -15.60
N ASN A 19 31.87 -8.14 -14.72
CA ASN A 19 30.53 -8.70 -14.61
C ASN A 19 29.65 -7.65 -13.95
N GLN A 20 29.15 -6.72 -14.76
CA GLN A 20 28.08 -5.81 -14.33
C GLN A 20 26.80 -6.64 -14.23
N THR A 21 26.54 -7.19 -13.07
CA THR A 21 25.21 -7.66 -12.70
C THR A 21 24.26 -6.47 -12.77
N LYS A 22 23.62 -6.27 -13.93
CA LYS A 22 22.45 -5.41 -14.03
C LYS A 22 21.43 -5.97 -13.03
N LYS A 23 21.31 -5.29 -11.88
CA LYS A 23 20.21 -5.50 -10.98
C LYS A 23 18.94 -5.15 -11.77
N VAL A 24 18.28 -6.18 -12.29
CA VAL A 24 16.95 -6.01 -12.88
C VAL A 24 16.07 -5.62 -11.70
N VAL A 25 15.88 -4.32 -11.52
CA VAL A 25 14.80 -3.82 -10.68
C VAL A 25 13.54 -4.23 -11.42
N LEU A 26 12.90 -5.32 -11.00
CA LEU A 26 11.53 -5.60 -11.37
C LEU A 26 10.74 -4.39 -10.87
N ASP A 27 10.39 -3.53 -11.79
CA ASP A 27 9.47 -2.41 -11.54
C ASP A 27 8.08 -3.03 -11.36
N THR A 28 7.84 -3.54 -10.15
CA THR A 28 6.51 -4.00 -9.77
C THR A 28 5.62 -2.77 -9.81
N PRO A 29 4.58 -2.73 -10.66
CA PRO A 29 3.75 -1.54 -10.78
C PRO A 29 3.21 -1.19 -9.40
N THR A 30 3.61 -0.04 -8.89
CA THR A 30 3.14 0.45 -7.59
C THR A 30 1.66 0.73 -7.70
N VAL A 31 0.83 -0.14 -7.12
CA VAL A 31 -0.61 0.07 -7.06
C VAL A 31 -0.88 1.34 -6.25
N LEU A 32 -1.48 2.34 -6.91
CA LEU A 32 -1.86 3.58 -6.25
C LEU A 32 -3.28 3.45 -5.68
N LEU A 33 -3.40 3.65 -4.38
CA LEU A 33 -4.69 3.65 -3.69
C LEU A 33 -5.49 4.88 -4.11
N SER A 34 -6.59 4.65 -4.85
CA SER A 34 -7.45 5.70 -5.38
C SER A 34 -8.84 5.18 -5.70
N GLY A 35 -9.86 5.98 -5.45
CA GLY A 35 -11.25 5.67 -5.73
C GLY A 35 -12.11 5.60 -4.48
N ILE A 36 -13.36 5.20 -4.69
CA ILE A 36 -14.38 5.06 -3.65
C ILE A 36 -14.58 3.57 -3.37
N PHE A 37 -14.58 3.21 -2.09
CA PHE A 37 -14.73 1.83 -1.63
C PHE A 37 -15.83 1.73 -0.59
N THR A 38 -16.75 0.80 -0.76
CA THR A 38 -17.76 0.45 0.24
C THR A 38 -17.20 -0.62 1.15
N VAL A 39 -17.19 -0.36 2.45
CA VAL A 39 -16.67 -1.29 3.47
C VAL A 39 -17.64 -2.46 3.61
N ILE A 40 -17.09 -3.67 3.63
CA ILE A 40 -17.84 -4.92 3.76
C ILE A 40 -17.61 -5.56 5.12
N THR A 41 -16.33 -5.69 5.54
CA THR A 41 -16.02 -6.29 6.84
C THR A 41 -15.07 -5.43 7.66
N ILE A 42 -15.16 -5.54 8.98
CA ILE A 42 -14.22 -4.97 9.94
C ILE A 42 -13.82 -6.09 10.91
N ASN A 43 -12.50 -6.35 11.00
CA ASN A 43 -11.93 -7.44 11.81
C ASN A 43 -12.56 -8.82 11.52
N GLY A 44 -12.99 -9.05 10.27
CA GLY A 44 -13.63 -10.29 9.82
C GLY A 44 -15.13 -10.39 10.09
N GLU A 45 -15.74 -9.38 10.69
CA GLU A 45 -17.20 -9.30 10.90
C GLU A 45 -17.84 -8.43 9.81
N ASP A 46 -18.94 -8.90 9.23
CA ASP A 46 -19.73 -8.12 8.27
C ASP A 46 -20.34 -6.89 8.96
N ILE A 47 -20.34 -5.76 8.25
CA ILE A 47 -21.01 -4.56 8.75
C ILE A 47 -22.37 -4.35 8.06
N SER A 48 -23.36 -3.99 8.85
CA SER A 48 -24.71 -3.71 8.37
C SER A 48 -24.94 -2.27 7.90
N SER A 49 -23.94 -1.40 8.09
CA SER A 49 -24.03 0.03 7.74
C SER A 49 -23.27 0.33 6.45
N SER A 50 -23.80 1.31 5.68
CA SER A 50 -23.13 1.80 4.46
C SER A 50 -21.95 2.69 4.82
N ALA A 51 -20.80 2.11 5.14
CA ALA A 51 -19.59 2.89 5.35
C ALA A 51 -18.78 2.99 4.05
N VAL A 52 -18.23 4.16 3.78
CA VAL A 52 -17.52 4.49 2.54
C VAL A 52 -16.17 5.11 2.87
N LEU A 53 -15.14 4.64 2.16
CA LEU A 53 -13.79 5.20 2.15
C LEU A 53 -13.49 5.75 0.76
N GLN A 54 -13.01 6.97 0.68
CA GLN A 54 -12.58 7.56 -0.58
C GLN A 54 -11.12 8.01 -0.47
N PHE A 55 -10.29 7.57 -1.42
CA PHE A 55 -8.88 7.92 -1.50
C PHE A 55 -8.61 8.74 -2.76
N ASN A 56 -7.96 9.87 -2.59
CA ASN A 56 -7.49 10.69 -3.70
C ASN A 56 -5.96 10.62 -3.79
N LYS A 57 -5.48 10.05 -4.88
CA LYS A 57 -4.04 9.87 -5.12
C LYS A 57 -3.29 11.17 -5.42
N ALA A 58 -3.98 12.20 -5.92
CA ALA A 58 -3.34 13.45 -6.34
C ALA A 58 -2.93 14.30 -5.13
N ASP A 59 -3.81 14.47 -4.15
CA ASP A 59 -3.58 15.29 -2.95
C ASP A 59 -3.33 14.47 -1.68
N LYS A 60 -3.29 13.12 -1.81
CA LYS A 60 -3.06 12.20 -0.70
C LYS A 60 -4.05 12.38 0.45
N LYS A 61 -5.30 12.63 0.10
CA LYS A 61 -6.38 12.77 1.08
C LYS A 61 -7.24 11.52 1.12
N ILE A 62 -7.70 11.22 2.34
CA ILE A 62 -8.75 10.25 2.60
C ILE A 62 -9.94 11.00 3.20
N TRP A 63 -11.12 10.64 2.79
CA TRP A 63 -12.38 11.02 3.44
C TRP A 63 -13.38 9.90 3.30
N GLY A 64 -14.45 9.97 4.07
CA GLY A 64 -15.49 8.99 4.03
C GLY A 64 -16.57 9.24 5.07
N ASN A 65 -17.55 8.35 5.06
CA ASN A 65 -18.59 8.27 6.07
C ASN A 65 -18.51 6.90 6.74
N ALA A 66 -18.53 6.90 8.05
CA ALA A 66 -18.43 5.68 8.84
C ALA A 66 -19.78 5.11 9.30
N GLY A 67 -20.87 5.58 8.68
CA GLY A 67 -22.23 5.19 9.00
C GLY A 67 -23.04 6.28 9.72
N CYS A 68 -22.38 7.22 10.40
CA CYS A 68 -23.00 8.39 11.03
C CYS A 68 -22.20 9.66 10.73
N ASN A 69 -20.93 9.66 11.04
CA ASN A 69 -20.07 10.82 10.89
C ASN A 69 -19.19 10.75 9.65
N ASP A 70 -19.02 11.91 9.03
CA ASP A 70 -18.00 12.09 8.00
C ASP A 70 -16.64 12.27 8.67
N PHE A 71 -15.62 11.77 8.01
CA PHE A 71 -14.24 11.97 8.44
C PHE A 71 -13.35 12.35 7.26
N ALA A 72 -12.27 13.04 7.57
CA ALA A 72 -11.24 13.41 6.59
C ALA A 72 -9.86 13.40 7.22
N GLY A 73 -8.86 13.16 6.39
CA GLY A 73 -7.44 13.18 6.78
C GLY A 73 -6.52 13.08 5.59
N THR A 74 -5.26 12.82 5.87
CA THR A 74 -4.24 12.57 4.85
C THR A 74 -3.72 11.15 4.95
N TYR A 75 -3.12 10.65 3.87
CA TYR A 75 -2.43 9.38 3.91
C TYR A 75 -1.11 9.44 3.13
N THR A 76 -0.21 8.55 3.48
CA THR A 76 1.00 8.28 2.71
C THR A 76 1.03 6.81 2.32
N GLN A 77 1.51 6.52 1.12
CA GLN A 77 1.71 5.16 0.66
C GLN A 77 3.07 5.00 -0.03
N ASN A 78 3.66 3.83 0.11
CA ASN A 78 4.86 3.44 -0.60
C ASN A 78 4.87 1.92 -0.77
N ALA A 79 4.87 1.42 -2.02
CA ALA A 79 4.98 -0.01 -2.35
C ALA A 79 4.09 -0.94 -1.49
N GLY A 80 2.79 -0.62 -1.35
CA GLY A 80 1.84 -1.40 -0.56
C GLY A 80 1.79 -1.05 0.93
N SER A 81 2.75 -0.29 1.45
CA SER A 81 2.64 0.30 2.78
C SER A 81 1.62 1.44 2.78
N LEU A 82 0.87 1.59 3.84
CA LEU A 82 -0.12 2.64 4.02
C LEU A 82 -0.04 3.19 5.44
N ASN A 83 0.06 4.51 5.54
CA ASN A 83 -0.06 5.21 6.81
C ASN A 83 -1.13 6.28 6.68
N ILE A 84 -2.09 6.29 7.59
CA ILE A 84 -3.15 7.29 7.67
C ILE A 84 -2.81 8.25 8.79
N GLY A 85 -2.76 9.53 8.45
CA GLY A 85 -2.51 10.61 9.40
C GLY A 85 -3.69 10.84 10.35
N GLN A 86 -3.63 11.94 11.07
CA GLN A 86 -4.70 12.32 11.97
C GLN A 86 -6.01 12.53 11.19
N LEU A 87 -7.09 11.89 11.68
CA LEU A 87 -8.43 12.06 11.15
C LEU A 87 -9.19 13.11 11.96
N SER A 88 -9.86 14.02 11.27
CA SER A 88 -10.93 14.86 11.81
C SER A 88 -12.27 14.20 11.50
N SER A 89 -13.26 14.37 12.37
CA SER A 89 -14.60 13.80 12.18
C SER A 89 -15.67 14.75 12.73
N THR A 90 -16.85 14.74 12.13
CA THR A 90 -18.05 15.33 12.74
C THR A 90 -18.42 14.59 14.02
N LYS A 91 -19.32 15.12 14.82
CA LYS A 91 -19.68 14.57 16.15
C LYS A 91 -21.18 14.46 16.32
N ALA A 92 -21.88 13.88 15.35
CA ALA A 92 -23.27 13.49 15.51
C ALA A 92 -23.37 12.18 16.29
N TYR A 93 -24.46 11.99 17.01
CA TYR A 93 -24.78 10.71 17.65
C TYR A 93 -25.87 10.02 16.84
N CYS A 94 -25.58 8.80 16.40
CA CYS A 94 -26.51 7.94 15.67
C CYS A 94 -26.60 6.59 16.38
N GLU A 95 -27.77 6.29 16.92
CA GLU A 95 -27.99 5.01 17.56
C GLU A 95 -27.71 3.84 16.61
N GLY A 96 -27.00 2.83 17.07
CA GLY A 96 -26.62 1.64 16.28
C GLY A 96 -25.41 1.82 15.36
N ALA A 97 -25.07 3.03 14.90
CA ALA A 97 -23.94 3.25 13.99
C ALA A 97 -22.60 3.49 14.69
N MET A 98 -22.61 3.93 15.95
CA MET A 98 -21.41 4.36 16.68
C MET A 98 -20.37 3.24 16.85
N LYS A 99 -20.80 1.97 16.99
CA LYS A 99 -19.89 0.82 17.09
C LYS A 99 -19.03 0.67 15.83
N ASN A 100 -19.68 0.73 14.67
CA ASN A 100 -18.99 0.58 13.38
C ASN A 100 -18.09 1.78 13.09
N GLU A 101 -18.55 2.98 13.40
CA GLU A 101 -17.75 4.20 13.27
C GLU A 101 -16.45 4.13 14.09
N TYR A 102 -16.57 3.78 15.38
CA TYR A 102 -15.40 3.62 16.24
C TYR A 102 -14.44 2.54 15.70
N ALA A 103 -15.00 1.42 15.22
CA ALA A 103 -14.20 0.33 14.66
C ALA A 103 -13.44 0.77 13.40
N ILE A 104 -14.10 1.48 12.46
CA ILE A 104 -13.47 2.00 11.25
C ILE A 104 -12.35 2.98 11.61
N GLN A 105 -12.60 3.94 12.47
CA GLN A 105 -11.58 4.91 12.87
C GLN A 105 -10.40 4.23 13.57
N LYS A 106 -10.64 3.18 14.38
CA LYS A 106 -9.59 2.39 15.00
C LYS A 106 -8.76 1.63 13.96
N VAL A 107 -9.40 1.03 12.95
CA VAL A 107 -8.71 0.36 11.84
C VAL A 107 -7.83 1.35 11.10
N LEU A 108 -8.36 2.50 10.70
CA LEU A 108 -7.62 3.51 9.94
C LEU A 108 -6.39 4.04 10.69
N ARG A 109 -6.44 4.12 12.01
CA ARG A 109 -5.27 4.50 12.84
C ARG A 109 -4.21 3.39 12.97
N ASN A 110 -4.58 2.13 12.76
CA ASN A 110 -3.70 0.97 12.97
C ASN A 110 -3.28 0.28 11.68
N VAL A 111 -3.69 0.80 10.52
CA VAL A 111 -3.30 0.23 9.23
C VAL A 111 -1.81 0.46 8.96
N GLY A 112 -1.16 -0.54 8.38
CA GLY A 112 0.24 -0.46 7.98
C GLY A 112 0.48 -0.84 6.52
N SER A 113 -0.47 -1.57 5.91
CA SER A 113 -0.37 -1.94 4.50
C SER A 113 -1.74 -2.19 3.89
N PHE A 114 -1.78 -2.25 2.57
CA PHE A 114 -2.98 -2.55 1.81
C PHE A 114 -2.68 -3.43 0.62
N ASP A 115 -3.70 -4.12 0.14
CA ASP A 115 -3.73 -4.80 -1.15
C ASP A 115 -5.01 -4.45 -1.90
N ILE A 116 -4.92 -4.38 -3.23
CA ILE A 116 -6.08 -4.25 -4.12
C ILE A 116 -6.03 -5.39 -5.11
N SER A 117 -6.98 -6.31 -5.03
CA SER A 117 -7.13 -7.45 -5.92
C SER A 117 -8.55 -7.54 -6.42
N ASN A 118 -8.73 -7.58 -7.76
CA ASN A 118 -10.04 -7.68 -8.41
C ASN A 118 -11.08 -6.64 -7.92
N GLY A 119 -10.63 -5.41 -7.64
CA GLY A 119 -11.50 -4.35 -7.12
C GLY A 119 -11.78 -4.43 -5.62
N ASN A 120 -11.24 -5.42 -4.93
CA ASN A 120 -11.34 -5.54 -3.48
C ASN A 120 -10.13 -4.89 -2.81
N LEU A 121 -10.38 -3.99 -1.89
CA LEU A 121 -9.38 -3.39 -1.02
C LEU A 121 -9.33 -4.17 0.29
N THR A 122 -8.15 -4.59 0.70
CA THR A 122 -7.89 -5.14 2.03
C THR A 122 -6.88 -4.27 2.75
N LEU A 123 -7.23 -3.81 3.95
CA LEU A 123 -6.33 -3.10 4.85
C LEU A 123 -5.79 -4.05 5.91
N TYR A 124 -4.48 -4.02 6.14
CA TYR A 124 -3.78 -4.90 7.07
C TYR A 124 -3.18 -4.13 8.24
N SER A 125 -3.12 -4.79 9.40
CA SER A 125 -2.48 -4.27 10.60
C SER A 125 -1.00 -3.95 10.37
N ALA A 126 -0.53 -2.86 10.96
CA ALA A 126 0.88 -2.49 10.95
C ALA A 126 1.78 -3.49 11.69
N THR A 127 1.26 -4.15 12.72
CA THR A 127 2.03 -5.03 13.61
C THR A 127 1.90 -6.50 13.24
N GLU A 128 0.68 -7.00 13.06
CA GLU A 128 0.39 -8.43 12.93
C GLU A 128 0.20 -8.88 11.48
N LYS A 129 0.12 -7.93 10.53
CA LYS A 129 -0.19 -8.17 9.11
C LYS A 129 -1.48 -8.98 8.88
N LYS A 130 -2.41 -8.93 9.83
CA LYS A 130 -3.73 -9.52 9.68
C LYS A 130 -4.68 -8.54 9.00
N PRO A 131 -5.69 -9.02 8.24
CA PRO A 131 -6.71 -8.15 7.67
C PRO A 131 -7.54 -7.49 8.77
N LEU A 132 -7.69 -6.17 8.66
CA LEU A 132 -8.47 -5.33 9.56
C LEU A 132 -9.79 -4.90 8.94
N LEU A 133 -9.81 -4.68 7.61
CA LEU A 133 -10.96 -4.19 6.88
C LEU A 133 -10.91 -4.69 5.45
N THR A 134 -12.07 -5.08 4.93
CA THR A 134 -12.24 -5.32 3.50
C THR A 134 -13.30 -4.38 2.92
N ALA A 135 -13.10 -3.95 1.69
CA ALA A 135 -14.01 -3.06 0.99
C ALA A 135 -14.01 -3.35 -0.51
N ILE A 136 -15.11 -3.04 -1.18
CA ILE A 136 -15.27 -3.23 -2.62
C ILE A 136 -15.21 -1.86 -3.29
N LYS A 137 -14.44 -1.76 -4.37
CA LYS A 137 -14.36 -0.55 -5.19
C LYS A 137 -15.70 -0.30 -5.88
N ASN A 138 -16.24 0.89 -5.70
CA ASN A 138 -17.44 1.29 -6.41
C ASN A 138 -17.10 1.47 -7.90
N LYS A 139 -18.01 1.03 -8.77
CA LYS A 139 -17.92 1.33 -10.20
C LYS A 139 -18.22 2.81 -10.41
N GLU A 140 -17.37 3.47 -11.14
CA GLU A 140 -17.62 4.82 -11.66
C GLU A 140 -18.67 4.79 -12.75
#